data_4ddfc5f3f90b3e602212bc77550ba20b
#
_entry.id   4ddfc5f3f90b3e602212bc77550ba20b
#
_cell.length_a   1.000
_cell.length_b   1.000
_cell.length_c   1.000
_cell.angle_alpha   90.00
_cell.angle_beta   90.00
_cell.angle_gamma   90.00
#
_symmetry.space_group_name_H-M   'P 1'
#
loop_
_entity.id
_entity.type
_entity.pdbx_description
1 polymer ?
#
loop_
_entity_poly.entity_id
_entity_poly.type
_entity_poly.pdbx_seq_one_letter_code
_entity_poly.pdbx_strand_id
1 'polypeptide(L)'
;MDALTGLLDGPRARGAFLLRAVLDPPWSVRVRDRAPLSLVTPVRGRAWVVPDGGGAVRLGPGDVAVMRGPDPYTFADDPATPPRVVIHPGGRSATPDGEDLCDAMGLGVRTWGNAPDGSTVLLIGTYRMPGEIGRRLLEALPALLVLTDDAWDCPLVPLLGQEVGRAEPGQEAVLDRLLDLLLVHVVRAWLARPEAGTPAWYRAHRDPVVGRALRLLHDEPAHPWTVAALAARAGVSRATLARRFTALVGEPPMTHLTNRRLSLAADLLRGTDATIASVARRVGYGSAFALSTAFRRVYGVSPQRYRTGPEPVPGTGDSDTLQQGLLGPDGLPRGRVPAAPAVGDLGDEEQAASALVGQPGAAQVRLGLAGVGDLADQ
;
A
#
# COMPACT_ATOMS: atom_id res chain seq x y z
N MET A 1 17.30 13.13 -1.36
CA MET A 1 16.11 12.30 -1.04
C MET A 1 16.01 12.15 0.46
N ASP A 2 14.85 12.26 1.07
CA ASP A 2 14.76 12.02 2.52
C ASP A 2 14.69 10.50 2.82
N ALA A 3 14.83 10.15 4.11
CA ALA A 3 14.85 8.75 4.54
C ALA A 3 13.56 7.98 4.23
N LEU A 4 12.43 8.69 4.23
CA LEU A 4 11.14 8.11 3.92
C LEU A 4 11.04 7.78 2.44
N THR A 5 11.53 8.65 1.57
CA THR A 5 11.57 8.39 0.13
C THR A 5 12.30 7.08 -0.15
N GLY A 6 13.46 6.84 0.47
CA GLY A 6 14.21 5.59 0.26
C GLY A 6 13.54 4.33 0.83
N LEU A 7 12.67 4.45 1.85
CA LEU A 7 11.86 3.37 2.40
C LEU A 7 10.56 3.17 1.64
N LEU A 8 10.05 4.23 1.01
CA LEU A 8 8.76 4.23 0.32
C LEU A 8 8.91 4.10 -1.20
N ASP A 9 10.11 4.25 -1.77
CA ASP A 9 10.40 3.95 -3.18
C ASP A 9 10.30 2.44 -3.53
N GLY A 10 10.37 1.56 -2.51
CA GLY A 10 10.25 0.11 -2.68
C GLY A 10 8.81 -0.42 -2.60
N PRO A 11 8.06 -0.08 -1.54
CA PRO A 11 6.66 -0.49 -1.43
C PRO A 11 5.82 0.33 -2.41
N ARG A 12 5.55 -0.25 -3.58
CA ARG A 12 4.49 0.23 -4.46
C ARG A 12 3.29 -0.64 -4.21
N ALA A 13 2.10 -0.04 -4.21
CA ALA A 13 0.83 -0.75 -4.11
C ALA A 13 0.53 -1.62 -5.35
N ARG A 14 1.56 -1.97 -6.15
CA ARG A 14 1.41 -2.90 -7.26
C ARG A 14 0.90 -4.23 -6.73
N GLY A 15 -0.36 -4.53 -7.06
CA GLY A 15 -1.06 -5.68 -6.55
C GLY A 15 -1.54 -5.48 -5.09
N ALA A 16 -1.66 -4.26 -4.59
CA ALA A 16 -2.48 -3.97 -3.44
C ALA A 16 -3.95 -4.17 -3.83
N PHE A 17 -4.71 -4.73 -2.92
CA PHE A 17 -6.13 -4.96 -3.12
C PHE A 17 -6.90 -3.95 -2.27
N LEU A 18 -7.85 -3.22 -2.88
CA LEU A 18 -8.79 -2.36 -2.17
C LEU A 18 -10.20 -2.95 -2.27
N LEU A 19 -10.84 -3.08 -1.13
CA LEU A 19 -12.21 -3.56 -0.98
C LEU A 19 -13.03 -2.54 -0.19
N ARG A 20 -14.27 -2.34 -0.61
CA ARG A 20 -15.31 -1.66 0.15
C ARG A 20 -16.18 -2.69 0.84
N ALA A 21 -16.18 -2.71 2.17
CA ALA A 21 -17.09 -3.55 2.94
C ALA A 21 -18.30 -2.74 3.40
N VAL A 22 -19.51 -3.23 3.12
CA VAL A 22 -20.79 -2.61 3.51
C VAL A 22 -21.52 -3.56 4.45
N LEU A 23 -21.64 -3.15 5.71
CA LEU A 23 -22.02 -4.03 6.79
C LEU A 23 -23.13 -3.42 7.66
N ASP A 24 -24.08 -4.25 8.05
CA ASP A 24 -25.12 -3.89 9.01
C ASP A 24 -25.07 -4.81 10.23
N PRO A 25 -25.11 -4.27 11.47
CA PRO A 25 -25.03 -5.05 12.69
C PRO A 25 -26.09 -6.14 12.80
N PRO A 26 -25.77 -7.29 13.44
CA PRO A 26 -24.49 -7.61 14.06
C PRO A 26 -23.51 -8.25 13.05
N TRP A 27 -22.28 -7.75 13.03
CA TRP A 27 -21.24 -8.30 12.16
C TRP A 27 -19.88 -8.40 12.86
N SER A 28 -19.14 -9.43 12.51
CA SER A 28 -17.76 -9.64 12.96
C SER A 28 -16.99 -10.47 11.94
N VAL A 29 -15.83 -9.99 11.53
CA VAL A 29 -14.98 -10.55 10.48
C VAL A 29 -13.62 -10.89 11.07
N ARG A 30 -13.30 -12.18 11.15
CA ARG A 30 -12.02 -12.69 11.58
C ARG A 30 -11.07 -12.77 10.40
N VAL A 31 -9.98 -12.03 10.40
CA VAL A 31 -9.00 -12.01 9.31
C VAL A 31 -7.82 -12.92 9.66
N ARG A 32 -7.56 -13.91 8.80
CA ARG A 32 -6.47 -14.89 8.88
C ARG A 32 -5.76 -15.01 7.53
N ASP A 33 -5.79 -13.97 6.71
CA ASP A 33 -5.27 -13.95 5.35
C ASP A 33 -3.73 -13.96 5.28
N ARG A 34 -3.06 -13.68 6.41
CA ARG A 34 -1.60 -13.55 6.54
C ARG A 34 -1.01 -12.45 5.69
N ALA A 35 -1.81 -11.46 5.30
CA ALA A 35 -1.31 -10.32 4.57
C ALA A 35 -0.18 -9.61 5.35
N PRO A 36 0.92 -9.22 4.67
CA PRO A 36 2.02 -8.53 5.34
C PRO A 36 1.62 -7.21 5.99
N LEU A 37 0.69 -6.49 5.36
CA LEU A 37 0.18 -5.21 5.84
C LEU A 37 -1.26 -5.03 5.35
N SER A 38 -2.16 -4.69 6.28
CA SER A 38 -3.54 -4.32 5.96
C SER A 38 -3.86 -2.97 6.57
N LEU A 39 -4.63 -2.16 5.84
CA LEU A 39 -5.12 -0.86 6.26
C LEU A 39 -6.63 -0.89 6.24
N VAL A 40 -7.27 -0.38 7.29
CA VAL A 40 -8.72 -0.27 7.37
C VAL A 40 -9.12 1.13 7.85
N THR A 41 -10.10 1.71 7.18
CA THR A 41 -10.67 3.01 7.54
C THR A 41 -12.19 2.99 7.39
N PRO A 42 -12.95 3.32 8.44
CA PRO A 42 -14.37 3.58 8.28
C PRO A 42 -14.60 4.90 7.50
N VAL A 43 -15.42 4.84 6.46
CA VAL A 43 -15.92 6.04 5.77
C VAL A 43 -17.33 6.40 6.24
N ARG A 44 -18.05 5.44 6.82
CA ARG A 44 -19.35 5.62 7.47
C ARG A 44 -19.50 4.62 8.61
N GLY A 45 -20.17 5.02 9.68
CA GLY A 45 -20.40 4.16 10.84
C GLY A 45 -19.14 4.02 11.71
N ARG A 46 -19.04 2.94 12.44
CA ARG A 46 -17.96 2.65 13.39
C ARG A 46 -17.57 1.19 13.33
N ALA A 47 -16.32 0.91 13.70
CA ALA A 47 -15.81 -0.45 13.78
C ALA A 47 -14.89 -0.58 15.00
N TRP A 48 -14.74 -1.80 15.48
CA TRP A 48 -13.69 -2.18 16.42
C TRP A 48 -12.66 -3.03 15.70
N VAL A 49 -11.40 -2.78 15.97
CA VAL A 49 -10.30 -3.69 15.62
C VAL A 49 -9.78 -4.36 16.88
N VAL A 50 -9.70 -5.69 16.83
CA VAL A 50 -9.29 -6.53 17.97
C VAL A 50 -8.14 -7.42 17.51
N PRO A 51 -6.88 -7.04 17.77
CA PRO A 51 -5.72 -7.90 17.51
C PRO A 51 -5.72 -9.10 18.46
N ASP A 52 -5.14 -10.24 18.05
CA ASP A 52 -4.90 -11.35 18.95
C ASP A 52 -3.92 -10.95 20.06
N GLY A 53 -4.34 -11.14 21.30
CA GLY A 53 -3.53 -10.78 22.48
C GLY A 53 -3.46 -9.28 22.78
N GLY A 54 -4.23 -8.44 22.06
CA GLY A 54 -4.32 -6.98 22.27
C GLY A 54 -5.69 -6.50 22.74
N GLY A 55 -5.76 -5.25 23.18
CA GLY A 55 -7.03 -4.60 23.52
C GLY A 55 -7.83 -4.21 22.27
N ALA A 56 -9.16 -4.18 22.39
CA ALA A 56 -10.05 -3.68 21.34
C ALA A 56 -9.87 -2.16 21.18
N VAL A 57 -9.72 -1.71 19.94
CA VAL A 57 -9.59 -0.29 19.59
C VAL A 57 -10.76 0.12 18.70
N ARG A 58 -11.44 1.20 19.06
CA ARG A 58 -12.57 1.73 18.29
C ARG A 58 -12.07 2.65 17.20
N LEU A 59 -12.68 2.52 16.03
CA LEU A 59 -12.44 3.38 14.85
C LEU A 59 -13.73 4.11 14.48
N GLY A 60 -13.63 5.42 14.29
CA GLY A 60 -14.64 6.27 13.69
C GLY A 60 -14.37 6.59 12.23
N PRO A 61 -15.27 7.32 11.54
CA PRO A 61 -15.02 7.80 10.19
C PRO A 61 -13.74 8.66 10.13
N GLY A 62 -12.88 8.39 9.14
CA GLY A 62 -11.60 9.06 8.97
C GLY A 62 -10.44 8.47 9.76
N ASP A 63 -10.69 7.69 10.83
CA ASP A 63 -9.64 6.95 11.52
C ASP A 63 -9.05 5.88 10.60
N VAL A 64 -7.75 5.63 10.75
CA VAL A 64 -7.06 4.58 10.02
C VAL A 64 -6.38 3.63 10.98
N ALA A 65 -6.67 2.34 10.83
CA ALA A 65 -5.93 1.26 11.48
C ALA A 65 -5.04 0.55 10.46
N VAL A 66 -3.78 0.36 10.83
CA VAL A 66 -2.81 -0.42 10.06
C VAL A 66 -2.40 -1.63 10.88
N MET A 67 -2.67 -2.82 10.36
CA MET A 67 -2.30 -4.10 10.95
C MET A 67 -1.09 -4.65 10.22
N ARG A 68 -0.04 -4.93 10.98
CA ARG A 68 1.13 -5.66 10.48
C ARG A 68 0.92 -7.16 10.69
N GLY A 69 0.91 -7.91 9.58
CA GLY A 69 0.83 -9.36 9.61
C GLY A 69 2.09 -10.06 10.14
N PRO A 70 2.05 -11.40 10.25
CA PRO A 70 0.96 -12.28 9.77
C PRO A 70 -0.12 -12.61 10.83
N ASP A 71 -0.10 -11.95 11.99
CA ASP A 71 -0.97 -12.29 13.11
C ASP A 71 -2.45 -11.99 12.78
N PRO A 72 -3.38 -12.87 13.20
CA PRO A 72 -4.79 -12.66 12.97
C PRO A 72 -5.36 -11.52 13.80
N TYR A 73 -6.43 -10.90 13.28
CA TYR A 73 -7.19 -9.86 13.97
C TYR A 73 -8.68 -9.95 13.63
N THR A 74 -9.52 -9.24 14.36
CA THR A 74 -10.97 -9.20 14.11
C THR A 74 -11.43 -7.75 13.91
N PHE A 75 -12.29 -7.52 12.92
CA PHE A 75 -13.13 -6.33 12.86
C PHE A 75 -14.54 -6.68 13.27
N ALA A 76 -15.19 -5.82 14.06
CA ALA A 76 -16.54 -6.05 14.52
C ALA A 76 -17.31 -4.73 14.75
N ASP A 77 -18.63 -4.82 14.74
CA ASP A 77 -19.51 -3.76 15.22
C ASP A 77 -19.39 -3.57 16.74
N ASP A 78 -19.20 -4.68 17.46
CA ASP A 78 -18.94 -4.73 18.90
C ASP A 78 -17.86 -5.79 19.18
N PRO A 79 -16.90 -5.54 20.10
CA PRO A 79 -15.86 -6.50 20.45
C PRO A 79 -16.41 -7.84 20.99
N ALA A 80 -17.61 -7.84 21.54
CA ALA A 80 -18.29 -9.04 22.06
C ALA A 80 -18.99 -9.85 20.96
N THR A 81 -19.19 -9.29 19.75
CA THR A 81 -19.79 -10.01 18.64
C THR A 81 -18.88 -11.14 18.17
N PRO A 82 -19.32 -12.42 18.26
CA PRO A 82 -18.50 -13.55 17.80
C PRO A 82 -18.28 -13.49 16.30
N PRO A 83 -17.12 -13.98 15.80
CA PRO A 83 -16.84 -14.00 14.38
C PRO A 83 -17.93 -14.70 13.56
N ARG A 84 -18.47 -14.03 12.58
CA ARG A 84 -19.48 -14.57 11.63
C ARG A 84 -18.86 -14.90 10.29
N VAL A 85 -17.77 -14.25 9.95
CA VAL A 85 -17.01 -14.46 8.73
C VAL A 85 -15.53 -14.64 9.06
N VAL A 86 -14.89 -15.57 8.40
CA VAL A 86 -13.44 -15.80 8.45
C VAL A 86 -12.85 -15.56 7.07
N ILE A 87 -11.88 -14.65 6.98
CA ILE A 87 -11.11 -14.42 5.75
C ILE A 87 -9.83 -15.26 5.83
N HIS A 88 -9.68 -16.16 4.88
CA HIS A 88 -8.53 -17.06 4.74
C HIS A 88 -7.48 -16.51 3.76
N PRO A 89 -6.25 -17.10 3.74
CA PRO A 89 -5.27 -16.80 2.69
C PRO A 89 -5.87 -16.96 1.29
N GLY A 90 -5.55 -16.02 0.39
CA GLY A 90 -6.18 -15.95 -0.93
C GLY A 90 -7.55 -15.26 -0.93
N GLY A 91 -7.98 -14.65 0.18
CA GLY A 91 -9.20 -13.85 0.26
C GLY A 91 -10.51 -14.63 0.28
N ARG A 92 -10.43 -15.94 0.43
CA ARG A 92 -11.63 -16.77 0.57
C ARG A 92 -12.36 -16.40 1.86
N SER A 93 -13.63 -16.01 1.75
CA SER A 93 -14.51 -15.76 2.89
C SER A 93 -15.38 -17.00 3.17
N ALA A 94 -15.44 -17.38 4.45
CA ALA A 94 -16.24 -18.53 4.89
C ALA A 94 -16.90 -18.25 6.24
N THR A 95 -17.93 -19.00 6.59
CA THR A 95 -18.43 -19.07 7.99
C THR A 95 -17.35 -19.68 8.89
N PRO A 96 -17.45 -19.53 10.23
CA PRO A 96 -16.58 -20.25 11.17
C PRO A 96 -16.58 -21.76 10.99
N ASP A 97 -17.69 -22.33 10.53
CA ASP A 97 -17.88 -23.76 10.25
C ASP A 97 -17.37 -24.20 8.87
N GLY A 98 -16.87 -23.23 8.06
CA GLY A 98 -16.18 -23.50 6.79
C GLY A 98 -17.05 -23.41 5.55
N GLU A 99 -18.33 -23.02 5.65
CA GLU A 99 -19.21 -22.78 4.51
C GLU A 99 -18.73 -21.52 3.73
N ASP A 100 -18.66 -21.64 2.40
CA ASP A 100 -18.16 -20.54 1.54
C ASP A 100 -19.18 -19.41 1.46
N LEU A 101 -18.71 -18.16 1.64
CA LEU A 101 -19.49 -16.95 1.61
C LEU A 101 -19.14 -16.01 0.44
N CYS A 102 -18.23 -16.39 -0.45
CA CYS A 102 -17.71 -15.50 -1.48
C CYS A 102 -18.82 -14.95 -2.37
N ASP A 103 -19.73 -15.80 -2.84
CA ASP A 103 -20.84 -15.39 -3.70
C ASP A 103 -21.98 -14.71 -2.90
N ALA A 104 -22.24 -15.18 -1.69
CA ALA A 104 -23.34 -14.69 -0.85
C ALA A 104 -23.13 -13.24 -0.36
N MET A 105 -21.86 -12.83 -0.19
CA MET A 105 -21.52 -11.51 0.31
C MET A 105 -21.00 -10.55 -0.79
N GLY A 106 -21.00 -10.95 -2.06
CA GLY A 106 -20.63 -10.09 -3.19
C GLY A 106 -21.73 -9.06 -3.49
N LEU A 107 -21.45 -7.77 -3.34
CA LEU A 107 -22.40 -6.66 -3.54
C LEU A 107 -22.11 -5.84 -4.80
N GLY A 108 -21.12 -6.21 -5.61
CA GLY A 108 -20.74 -5.52 -6.84
C GLY A 108 -19.25 -5.29 -6.98
N VAL A 109 -18.88 -4.31 -7.81
CA VAL A 109 -17.47 -4.01 -8.10
C VAL A 109 -16.72 -3.67 -6.81
N ARG A 110 -15.73 -4.49 -6.47
CA ARG A 110 -14.90 -4.34 -5.27
C ARG A 110 -15.71 -4.04 -3.99
N THR A 111 -16.97 -4.48 -3.97
CA THR A 111 -17.90 -4.24 -2.86
C THR A 111 -18.38 -5.57 -2.30
N TRP A 112 -18.25 -5.73 -1.01
CA TRP A 112 -18.54 -6.93 -0.28
C TRP A 112 -19.27 -6.59 1.03
N GLY A 113 -20.11 -7.50 1.54
CA GLY A 113 -20.77 -7.27 2.81
C GLY A 113 -22.06 -8.06 2.99
N ASN A 114 -22.72 -7.85 4.12
CA ASN A 114 -23.97 -8.52 4.47
C ASN A 114 -25.23 -7.69 4.14
N ALA A 115 -25.06 -6.42 3.75
CA ALA A 115 -26.18 -5.54 3.42
C ALA A 115 -25.74 -4.45 2.42
N PRO A 116 -26.44 -4.26 1.28
CA PRO A 116 -26.07 -3.25 0.27
C PRO A 116 -26.14 -1.81 0.81
N ASP A 117 -27.06 -1.53 1.74
CA ASP A 117 -27.26 -0.23 2.37
C ASP A 117 -26.83 -0.21 3.85
N GLY A 118 -25.92 -1.11 4.24
CA GLY A 118 -25.45 -1.27 5.61
C GLY A 118 -24.99 0.03 6.25
N SER A 119 -25.20 0.16 7.55
CA SER A 119 -24.90 1.36 8.34
C SER A 119 -23.41 1.63 8.49
N THR A 120 -22.56 0.62 8.32
CA THR A 120 -21.08 0.72 8.37
C THR A 120 -20.48 0.46 7.00
N VAL A 121 -19.57 1.36 6.57
CA VAL A 121 -18.80 1.21 5.34
C VAL A 121 -17.32 1.35 5.69
N LEU A 122 -16.57 0.29 5.40
CA LEU A 122 -15.12 0.24 5.58
C LEU A 122 -14.42 0.21 4.23
N LEU A 123 -13.29 0.91 4.10
CA LEU A 123 -12.31 0.67 3.05
C LEU A 123 -11.19 -0.20 3.63
N ILE A 124 -10.87 -1.28 2.94
CA ILE A 124 -9.86 -2.25 3.35
C ILE A 124 -8.82 -2.35 2.26
N GLY A 125 -7.61 -1.89 2.54
CA GLY A 125 -6.45 -1.98 1.65
C GLY A 125 -5.48 -3.05 2.15
N THR A 126 -5.08 -3.97 1.29
CA THR A 126 -4.09 -5.00 1.61
C THR A 126 -2.86 -4.81 0.73
N TYR A 127 -1.67 -4.79 1.33
CA TYR A 127 -0.40 -4.51 0.65
C TYR A 127 0.49 -5.74 0.62
N ARG A 128 1.12 -6.01 -0.51
CA ARG A 128 2.07 -7.12 -0.69
C ARG A 128 3.46 -6.76 -0.22
N MET A 129 3.91 -5.79 0.22
CA MET A 129 5.24 -5.41 0.75
C MET A 129 6.41 -6.30 0.30
N PRO A 130 6.61 -6.53 -1.01
CA PRO A 130 7.70 -7.39 -1.49
C PRO A 130 9.07 -6.75 -1.25
N GLY A 131 10.11 -7.61 -1.20
CA GLY A 131 11.50 -7.16 -1.15
C GLY A 131 12.00 -6.76 0.23
N GLU A 132 13.29 -6.46 0.28
CA GLU A 132 14.02 -6.15 1.52
C GLU A 132 13.62 -4.81 2.13
N ILE A 133 13.27 -3.83 1.29
CA ILE A 133 12.84 -2.50 1.74
C ILE A 133 11.46 -2.59 2.41
N GLY A 134 10.52 -3.34 1.79
CA GLY A 134 9.22 -3.60 2.38
C GLY A 134 9.34 -4.30 3.74
N ARG A 135 10.19 -5.31 3.85
CA ARG A 135 10.47 -6.00 5.12
C ARG A 135 10.95 -5.06 6.21
N ARG A 136 11.88 -4.14 5.90
CA ARG A 136 12.37 -3.15 6.88
C ARG A 136 11.29 -2.19 7.36
N LEU A 137 10.37 -1.79 6.49
CA LEU A 137 9.23 -0.97 6.90
C LEU A 137 8.31 -1.75 7.84
N LEU A 138 8.00 -3.02 7.51
CA LEU A 138 7.19 -3.88 8.36
C LEU A 138 7.83 -4.10 9.74
N GLU A 139 9.14 -4.33 9.80
CA GLU A 139 9.87 -4.48 11.07
C GLU A 139 9.83 -3.21 11.95
N ALA A 140 9.74 -2.04 11.32
CA ALA A 140 9.65 -0.77 12.02
C ALA A 140 8.25 -0.45 12.56
N LEU A 141 7.19 -0.98 11.92
CA LEU A 141 5.80 -0.72 12.29
C LEU A 141 5.40 -1.51 13.55
N PRO A 142 4.58 -0.96 14.45
CA PRO A 142 3.94 -1.74 15.51
C PRO A 142 2.98 -2.78 14.91
N ALA A 143 2.58 -3.77 15.70
CA ALA A 143 1.61 -4.78 15.26
C ALA A 143 0.26 -4.15 14.86
N LEU A 144 -0.17 -3.14 15.60
CA LEU A 144 -1.31 -2.28 15.30
C LEU A 144 -0.89 -0.81 15.44
N LEU A 145 -1.11 -0.04 14.38
CA LEU A 145 -1.00 1.42 14.38
C LEU A 145 -2.37 2.02 14.14
N VAL A 146 -2.79 2.96 14.97
CA VAL A 146 -4.03 3.71 14.78
C VAL A 146 -3.71 5.19 14.65
N LEU A 147 -4.24 5.81 13.61
CA LEU A 147 -4.27 7.26 13.40
C LEU A 147 -5.71 7.72 13.49
N THR A 148 -5.99 8.63 14.40
CA THR A 148 -7.32 9.21 14.57
C THR A 148 -7.51 10.43 13.67
N ASP A 149 -8.70 10.67 13.17
CA ASP A 149 -9.02 11.75 12.21
C ASP A 149 -8.63 13.14 12.73
N ASP A 150 -8.82 13.38 14.02
CA ASP A 150 -8.42 14.63 14.70
C ASP A 150 -6.89 14.85 14.74
N ALA A 151 -6.11 13.79 14.59
CA ALA A 151 -4.64 13.82 14.62
C ALA A 151 -3.99 13.87 13.23
N TRP A 152 -4.77 13.63 12.17
CA TRP A 152 -4.25 13.61 10.79
C TRP A 152 -5.35 13.89 9.76
N ASP A 153 -5.46 15.03 9.24
CA ASP A 153 -6.38 15.33 8.12
C ASP A 153 -5.86 14.68 6.83
N CYS A 154 -6.58 13.67 6.32
CA CYS A 154 -6.19 12.94 5.12
C CYS A 154 -7.26 12.98 4.01
N PRO A 155 -7.07 13.79 2.98
CA PRO A 155 -8.04 13.94 1.89
C PRO A 155 -8.14 12.69 0.99
N LEU A 156 -7.26 11.69 1.15
CA LEU A 156 -7.22 10.50 0.31
C LEU A 156 -8.33 9.50 0.64
N VAL A 157 -8.78 9.45 1.90
CA VAL A 157 -9.83 8.51 2.32
C VAL A 157 -11.15 8.76 1.59
N PRO A 158 -11.67 9.99 1.50
CA PRO A 158 -12.86 10.30 0.70
C PRO A 158 -12.68 9.98 -0.80
N LEU A 159 -11.49 10.27 -1.36
CA LEU A 159 -11.19 9.98 -2.77
C LEU A 159 -11.20 8.49 -3.06
N LEU A 160 -10.59 7.68 -2.20
CA LEU A 160 -10.62 6.22 -2.30
C LEU A 160 -12.05 5.68 -2.20
N GLY A 161 -12.86 6.25 -1.28
CA GLY A 161 -14.26 5.87 -1.11
C GLY A 161 -15.12 6.13 -2.35
N GLN A 162 -14.83 7.19 -3.09
CA GLN A 162 -15.50 7.52 -4.35
C GLN A 162 -15.02 6.61 -5.48
N GLU A 163 -13.71 6.40 -5.59
CA GLU A 163 -13.11 5.67 -6.71
C GLU A 163 -13.37 4.16 -6.66
N VAL A 164 -13.40 3.55 -5.46
CA VAL A 164 -13.53 2.10 -5.31
C VAL A 164 -14.84 1.52 -5.90
N GLY A 165 -15.90 2.33 -5.91
CA GLY A 165 -17.22 1.93 -6.46
C GLY A 165 -17.40 2.21 -7.95
N ARG A 166 -16.43 2.81 -8.63
CA ARG A 166 -16.52 3.09 -10.07
C ARG A 166 -16.08 1.87 -10.88
N ALA A 167 -16.68 1.69 -12.05
CA ALA A 167 -16.30 0.63 -13.00
C ALA A 167 -15.82 1.29 -14.30
N GLU A 168 -14.71 2.06 -14.22
CA GLU A 168 -14.20 2.83 -15.34
C GLU A 168 -12.84 2.28 -15.80
N PRO A 169 -12.49 2.38 -17.10
CA PRO A 169 -11.16 2.01 -17.58
C PRO A 169 -10.07 2.79 -16.85
N GLY A 170 -9.03 2.10 -16.38
CA GLY A 170 -7.92 2.70 -15.65
C GLY A 170 -8.14 2.84 -14.14
N GLN A 171 -9.29 2.45 -13.59
CA GLN A 171 -9.58 2.48 -12.15
C GLN A 171 -8.48 1.81 -11.31
N GLU A 172 -7.99 0.63 -11.72
CA GLU A 172 -6.94 -0.08 -11.00
C GLU A 172 -5.67 0.77 -10.83
N ALA A 173 -5.26 1.44 -11.90
CA ALA A 173 -4.09 2.32 -11.84
C ALA A 173 -4.30 3.53 -10.92
N VAL A 174 -5.53 4.07 -10.85
CA VAL A 174 -5.87 5.17 -9.93
C VAL A 174 -5.85 4.67 -8.49
N LEU A 175 -6.49 3.53 -8.20
CA LEU A 175 -6.53 2.94 -6.87
C LEU A 175 -5.13 2.60 -6.35
N ASP A 176 -4.27 2.01 -7.18
CA ASP A 176 -2.86 1.73 -6.84
C ASP A 176 -2.13 3.01 -6.40
N ARG A 177 -2.30 4.12 -7.15
CA ARG A 177 -1.65 5.39 -6.80
C ARG A 177 -2.20 6.02 -5.53
N LEU A 178 -3.51 5.94 -5.31
CA LEU A 178 -4.13 6.44 -4.10
C LEU A 178 -3.71 5.63 -2.87
N LEU A 179 -3.59 4.30 -3.00
CA LEU A 179 -3.10 3.42 -1.94
C LEU A 179 -1.62 3.68 -1.63
N ASP A 180 -0.77 3.87 -2.64
CA ASP A 180 0.63 4.28 -2.46
C ASP A 180 0.71 5.58 -1.63
N LEU A 181 -0.04 6.60 -2.05
CA LEU A 181 -0.08 7.88 -1.36
C LEU A 181 -0.62 7.76 0.07
N LEU A 182 -1.66 6.95 0.27
CA LEU A 182 -2.23 6.72 1.60
C LEU A 182 -1.22 6.08 2.54
N LEU A 183 -0.49 5.06 2.10
CA LEU A 183 0.57 4.43 2.90
C LEU A 183 1.66 5.43 3.27
N VAL A 184 2.10 6.26 2.31
CA VAL A 184 3.07 7.34 2.56
C VAL A 184 2.55 8.31 3.62
N HIS A 185 1.28 8.75 3.51
CA HIS A 185 0.66 9.65 4.47
C HIS A 185 0.58 9.04 5.87
N VAL A 186 0.14 7.78 5.97
CA VAL A 186 0.05 7.06 7.25
C VAL A 186 1.42 6.97 7.93
N VAL A 187 2.45 6.52 7.19
CA VAL A 187 3.81 6.37 7.75
C VAL A 187 4.38 7.74 8.17
N ARG A 188 4.18 8.78 7.38
CA ARG A 188 4.61 10.15 7.74
C ARG A 188 3.91 10.67 8.99
N ALA A 189 2.58 10.51 9.08
CA ALA A 189 1.80 10.94 10.24
C ALA A 189 2.23 10.17 11.51
N TRP A 190 2.43 8.87 11.40
CA TRP A 190 2.94 8.07 12.50
C TRP A 190 4.32 8.54 12.99
N LEU A 191 5.27 8.71 12.07
CA LEU A 191 6.62 9.13 12.40
C LEU A 191 6.72 10.57 12.92
N ALA A 192 5.73 11.42 12.63
CA ALA A 192 5.67 12.78 13.14
C ALA A 192 5.24 12.85 14.62
N ARG A 193 4.65 11.77 15.18
CA ARG A 193 4.17 11.75 16.57
C ARG A 193 5.34 11.69 17.55
N PRO A 194 5.39 12.56 18.58
CA PRO A 194 6.48 12.56 19.56
C PRO A 194 6.54 11.28 20.41
N GLU A 195 5.36 10.69 20.67
CA GLU A 195 5.14 9.56 21.60
C GLU A 195 5.27 8.19 20.93
N ALA A 196 5.18 8.14 19.61
CA ALA A 196 5.43 6.91 18.90
C ALA A 196 6.84 6.45 19.25
N GLY A 197 7.02 5.16 19.57
CA GLY A 197 8.34 4.54 19.68
C GLY A 197 9.09 4.67 18.34
N THR A 198 9.33 5.91 17.93
CA THR A 198 9.86 6.32 16.64
C THR A 198 11.15 5.56 16.40
N PRO A 199 11.28 4.79 15.31
CA PRO A 199 12.48 4.01 15.05
C PRO A 199 13.74 4.85 15.17
N ALA A 200 14.79 4.30 15.75
CA ALA A 200 16.05 5.02 15.99
C ALA A 200 16.59 5.64 14.70
N TRP A 201 16.46 4.96 13.56
CA TRP A 201 16.88 5.46 12.25
C TRP A 201 16.13 6.73 11.83
N TYR A 202 14.84 6.87 12.15
CA TYR A 202 14.09 8.09 11.82
C TYR A 202 14.51 9.26 12.70
N ARG A 203 14.74 9.02 13.99
CA ARG A 203 15.30 10.05 14.89
C ARG A 203 16.67 10.51 14.42
N ALA A 204 17.51 9.58 13.92
CA ALA A 204 18.81 9.88 13.35
C ALA A 204 18.74 10.85 12.16
N HIS A 205 17.66 10.81 11.36
CA HIS A 205 17.48 11.73 10.22
C HIS A 205 17.25 13.18 10.61
N ARG A 206 16.70 13.42 11.80
CA ARG A 206 16.51 14.77 12.35
C ARG A 206 17.81 15.37 12.93
N ASP A 207 18.82 14.52 13.18
CA ASP A 207 20.11 14.99 13.63
C ASP A 207 20.85 15.70 12.48
N PRO A 208 21.38 16.92 12.69
CA PRO A 208 21.98 17.71 11.62
C PRO A 208 23.23 17.04 10.99
N VAL A 209 23.98 16.28 11.77
CA VAL A 209 25.20 15.59 11.32
C VAL A 209 24.85 14.22 10.72
N VAL A 210 24.17 13.38 11.51
CA VAL A 210 23.85 12.00 11.10
C VAL A 210 22.80 11.99 9.98
N GLY A 211 21.80 12.86 10.04
CA GLY A 211 20.80 13.00 8.98
C GLY A 211 21.40 13.44 7.65
N ARG A 212 22.45 14.32 7.67
CA ARG A 212 23.19 14.67 6.45
C ARG A 212 23.96 13.46 5.89
N ALA A 213 24.63 12.71 6.76
CA ALA A 213 25.34 11.50 6.35
C ALA A 213 24.39 10.44 5.78
N LEU A 214 23.24 10.21 6.43
CA LEU A 214 22.22 9.28 5.96
C LEU A 214 21.66 9.68 4.58
N ARG A 215 21.37 10.96 4.35
CA ARG A 215 20.95 11.44 3.02
C ARG A 215 21.99 11.12 1.95
N LEU A 216 23.26 11.43 2.20
CA LEU A 216 24.35 11.13 1.24
C LEU A 216 24.44 9.63 0.92
N LEU A 217 24.34 8.77 1.94
CA LEU A 217 24.38 7.31 1.75
C LEU A 217 23.16 6.77 1.01
N HIS A 218 21.99 7.41 1.17
CA HIS A 218 20.76 7.01 0.50
C HIS A 218 20.65 7.54 -0.93
N ASP A 219 21.08 8.78 -1.17
CA ASP A 219 20.99 9.41 -2.49
C ASP A 219 22.03 8.85 -3.46
N GLU A 220 23.22 8.56 -2.96
CA GLU A 220 24.34 8.08 -3.77
C GLU A 220 24.93 6.78 -3.21
N PRO A 221 24.16 5.66 -3.15
CA PRO A 221 24.65 4.42 -2.57
C PRO A 221 25.83 3.82 -3.35
N ALA A 222 25.92 4.09 -4.65
CA ALA A 222 27.02 3.61 -5.51
C ALA A 222 28.31 4.40 -5.34
N HIS A 223 28.24 5.63 -4.80
CA HIS A 223 29.42 6.45 -4.59
C HIS A 223 30.42 5.78 -3.61
N PRO A 224 31.75 5.85 -3.84
CA PRO A 224 32.74 5.20 -2.98
C PRO A 224 32.95 5.98 -1.66
N TRP A 225 31.90 6.07 -0.87
CA TRP A 225 31.92 6.73 0.42
C TRP A 225 32.95 6.13 1.37
N THR A 226 33.61 7.01 2.11
CA THR A 226 34.42 6.68 3.28
C THR A 226 33.90 7.45 4.49
N VAL A 227 34.20 6.98 5.71
CA VAL A 227 33.84 7.72 6.92
C VAL A 227 34.47 9.13 6.92
N ALA A 228 35.66 9.28 6.35
CA ALA A 228 36.33 10.58 6.22
C ALA A 228 35.55 11.53 5.27
N ALA A 229 35.15 11.03 4.11
CA ALA A 229 34.36 11.83 3.15
C ALA A 229 32.99 12.25 3.72
N LEU A 230 32.31 11.32 4.38
CA LEU A 230 31.02 11.61 5.04
C LEU A 230 31.19 12.64 6.17
N ALA A 231 32.23 12.51 7.00
CA ALA A 231 32.52 13.43 8.09
C ALA A 231 32.84 14.86 7.58
N ALA A 232 33.63 14.97 6.53
CA ALA A 232 33.92 16.24 5.87
C ALA A 232 32.66 16.90 5.33
N ARG A 233 31.79 16.12 4.66
CA ARG A 233 30.49 16.62 4.16
C ARG A 233 29.53 17.02 5.28
N ALA A 234 29.60 16.36 6.45
CA ALA A 234 28.79 16.67 7.62
C ALA A 234 29.39 17.77 8.52
N GLY A 235 30.60 18.27 8.22
CA GLY A 235 31.27 19.35 8.96
C GLY A 235 31.78 18.93 10.34
N VAL A 236 32.16 17.64 10.53
CA VAL A 236 32.66 17.10 11.80
C VAL A 236 33.88 16.20 11.62
N SER A 237 34.52 15.83 12.74
CA SER A 237 35.61 14.85 12.71
C SER A 237 35.11 13.43 12.42
N ARG A 238 36.00 12.55 11.88
CA ARG A 238 35.69 11.13 11.65
C ARG A 238 35.20 10.42 12.91
N ALA A 239 35.87 10.67 14.03
CA ALA A 239 35.53 10.07 15.32
C ALA A 239 34.13 10.53 15.81
N THR A 240 33.84 11.81 15.67
CA THR A 240 32.54 12.38 16.03
C THR A 240 31.42 11.77 15.18
N LEU A 241 31.57 11.71 13.85
CA LEU A 241 30.60 11.09 12.98
C LEU A 241 30.38 9.62 13.33
N ALA A 242 31.45 8.82 13.42
CA ALA A 242 31.36 7.38 13.69
C ALA A 242 30.61 7.09 15.01
N ARG A 243 31.01 7.78 16.08
CA ARG A 243 30.37 7.64 17.41
C ARG A 243 28.88 8.04 17.37
N ARG A 244 28.58 9.23 16.84
CA ARG A 244 27.21 9.78 16.80
C ARG A 244 26.30 8.97 15.89
N PHE A 245 26.80 8.55 14.74
CA PHE A 245 26.07 7.71 13.80
C PHE A 245 25.71 6.36 14.44
N THR A 246 26.71 5.66 15.03
CA THR A 246 26.47 4.37 15.69
C THR A 246 25.52 4.51 16.88
N ALA A 247 25.62 5.59 17.67
CA ALA A 247 24.70 5.83 18.79
C ALA A 247 23.26 6.05 18.35
N LEU A 248 23.01 6.73 17.22
CA LEU A 248 21.67 7.06 16.74
C LEU A 248 21.07 6.02 15.78
N VAL A 249 21.92 5.37 14.96
CA VAL A 249 21.46 4.40 13.93
C VAL A 249 21.57 2.96 14.43
N GLY A 250 22.42 2.70 15.43
CA GLY A 250 22.66 1.36 15.99
C GLY A 250 23.77 0.57 15.27
N GLU A 251 24.30 1.08 14.15
CA GLU A 251 25.37 0.44 13.37
C GLU A 251 26.35 1.46 12.80
N PRO A 252 27.61 1.07 12.48
CA PRO A 252 28.58 1.97 11.87
C PRO A 252 28.17 2.44 10.46
N PRO A 253 28.60 3.65 10.00
CA PRO A 253 28.20 4.21 8.71
C PRO A 253 28.46 3.29 7.51
N MET A 254 29.60 2.61 7.46
CA MET A 254 29.97 1.75 6.34
C MET A 254 29.22 0.41 6.36
N THR A 255 28.85 -0.08 7.54
CA THR A 255 27.96 -1.24 7.68
C THR A 255 26.58 -0.88 7.16
N HIS A 256 26.04 0.29 7.53
CA HIS A 256 24.79 0.82 7.03
C HIS A 256 24.77 0.93 5.49
N LEU A 257 25.84 1.48 4.89
CA LEU A 257 25.97 1.55 3.43
C LEU A 257 25.98 0.16 2.79
N THR A 258 26.74 -0.78 3.37
CA THR A 258 26.80 -2.16 2.88
C THR A 258 25.43 -2.81 2.89
N ASN A 259 24.70 -2.70 4.00
CA ASN A 259 23.34 -3.24 4.14
C ASN A 259 22.38 -2.59 3.12
N ARG A 260 22.47 -1.28 2.93
CA ARG A 260 21.66 -0.56 1.93
C ARG A 260 21.94 -1.03 0.50
N ARG A 261 23.23 -1.16 0.12
CA ARG A 261 23.65 -1.67 -1.20
C ARG A 261 23.14 -3.09 -1.46
N LEU A 262 23.22 -3.96 -0.46
CA LEU A 262 22.77 -5.34 -0.58
C LEU A 262 21.25 -5.44 -0.68
N SER A 263 20.50 -4.60 0.05
CA SER A 263 19.04 -4.52 -0.09
C SER A 263 18.65 -4.07 -1.49
N LEU A 264 19.25 -3.00 -2.02
CA LEU A 264 19.01 -2.54 -3.38
C LEU A 264 19.40 -3.61 -4.43
N ALA A 265 20.48 -4.35 -4.19
CA ALA A 265 20.87 -5.45 -5.06
C ALA A 265 19.83 -6.58 -5.04
N ALA A 266 19.29 -6.93 -3.87
CA ALA A 266 18.24 -7.93 -3.74
C ALA A 266 16.97 -7.54 -4.51
N ASP A 267 16.55 -6.29 -4.40
CA ASP A 267 15.37 -5.77 -5.12
C ASP A 267 15.60 -5.74 -6.64
N LEU A 268 16.79 -5.30 -7.09
CA LEU A 268 17.16 -5.33 -8.51
C LEU A 268 17.25 -6.74 -9.09
N LEU A 269 17.72 -7.72 -8.30
CA LEU A 269 17.82 -9.11 -8.73
C LEU A 269 16.45 -9.75 -8.96
N ARG A 270 15.44 -9.36 -8.20
CA ARG A 270 14.07 -9.87 -8.33
C ARG A 270 13.23 -9.07 -9.30
N GLY A 271 13.40 -7.76 -9.31
CA GLY A 271 12.58 -6.86 -10.11
C GLY A 271 13.07 -6.65 -11.55
N THR A 272 14.24 -7.19 -11.94
CA THR A 272 14.82 -6.97 -13.27
C THR A 272 15.64 -8.16 -13.76
N ASP A 273 15.80 -8.25 -15.10
CA ASP A 273 16.69 -9.23 -15.75
C ASP A 273 18.16 -8.78 -15.83
N ALA A 274 18.53 -7.72 -15.10
CA ALA A 274 19.89 -7.17 -15.12
C ALA A 274 20.93 -8.23 -14.70
N THR A 275 22.07 -8.29 -15.41
CA THR A 275 23.16 -9.21 -15.06
C THR A 275 23.74 -8.89 -13.67
N ILE A 276 24.31 -9.90 -13.00
CA ILE A 276 24.96 -9.69 -11.68
C ILE A 276 26.02 -8.60 -11.74
N ALA A 277 26.77 -8.51 -12.85
CA ALA A 277 27.77 -7.46 -13.06
C ALA A 277 27.13 -6.06 -13.18
N SER A 278 25.99 -5.95 -13.85
CA SER A 278 25.22 -4.70 -13.96
C SER A 278 24.67 -4.28 -12.60
N VAL A 279 24.08 -5.21 -11.85
CA VAL A 279 23.59 -4.97 -10.49
C VAL A 279 24.74 -4.50 -9.59
N ALA A 280 25.90 -5.19 -9.61
CA ALA A 280 27.07 -4.81 -8.82
C ALA A 280 27.48 -3.35 -9.04
N ARG A 281 27.62 -2.93 -10.30
CA ARG A 281 27.96 -1.53 -10.65
C ARG A 281 26.92 -0.54 -10.16
N ARG A 282 25.63 -0.84 -10.35
CA ARG A 282 24.51 0.05 -9.96
C ARG A 282 24.45 0.28 -8.45
N VAL A 283 24.86 -0.71 -7.66
CA VAL A 283 24.84 -0.58 -6.19
C VAL A 283 26.23 -0.24 -5.60
N GLY A 284 27.25 0.01 -6.44
CA GLY A 284 28.57 0.50 -6.02
C GLY A 284 29.57 -0.58 -5.60
N TYR A 285 29.44 -1.82 -6.13
CA TYR A 285 30.48 -2.84 -6.04
C TYR A 285 31.35 -2.84 -7.29
N GLY A 286 32.66 -2.94 -7.11
CA GLY A 286 33.62 -2.92 -8.21
C GLY A 286 33.57 -4.15 -9.13
N SER A 287 32.98 -5.26 -8.67
CA SER A 287 32.85 -6.48 -9.47
C SER A 287 31.66 -7.35 -9.02
N ALA A 288 31.21 -8.22 -9.93
CA ALA A 288 30.21 -9.25 -9.63
C ALA A 288 30.65 -10.19 -8.50
N PHE A 289 31.94 -10.48 -8.43
CA PHE A 289 32.53 -11.33 -7.39
C PHE A 289 32.43 -10.67 -6.01
N ALA A 290 32.79 -9.39 -5.89
CA ALA A 290 32.71 -8.63 -4.65
C ALA A 290 31.25 -8.55 -4.13
N LEU A 291 30.30 -8.26 -5.03
CA LEU A 291 28.87 -8.31 -4.70
C LEU A 291 28.47 -9.71 -4.21
N SER A 292 28.81 -10.77 -4.96
CA SER A 292 28.39 -12.14 -4.64
C SER A 292 28.92 -12.60 -3.28
N THR A 293 30.15 -12.22 -2.93
CA THR A 293 30.75 -12.53 -1.63
C THR A 293 30.04 -11.82 -0.49
N ALA A 294 29.81 -10.51 -0.63
CA ALA A 294 29.08 -9.73 0.38
C ALA A 294 27.62 -10.20 0.51
N PHE A 295 26.97 -10.47 -0.61
CA PHE A 295 25.58 -10.91 -0.66
C PHE A 295 25.39 -12.28 0.03
N ARG A 296 26.26 -13.25 -0.28
CA ARG A 296 26.21 -14.57 0.37
C ARG A 296 26.41 -14.48 1.88
N ARG A 297 27.29 -13.59 2.33
CA ARG A 297 27.56 -13.39 3.77
C ARG A 297 26.30 -12.92 4.51
N VAL A 298 25.46 -12.08 3.89
CA VAL A 298 24.28 -11.49 4.53
C VAL A 298 23.02 -12.32 4.30
N TYR A 299 22.81 -12.82 3.06
CA TYR A 299 21.59 -13.56 2.69
C TYR A 299 21.74 -15.09 2.71
N GLY A 300 22.93 -15.62 2.99
CA GLY A 300 23.20 -17.06 3.03
C GLY A 300 23.24 -17.74 1.68
N VAL A 301 22.80 -17.09 0.61
CA VAL A 301 22.71 -17.64 -0.76
C VAL A 301 23.40 -16.73 -1.79
N SER A 302 23.76 -17.29 -2.96
CA SER A 302 24.32 -16.47 -4.04
C SER A 302 23.25 -15.55 -4.67
N PRO A 303 23.64 -14.42 -5.31
CA PRO A 303 22.71 -13.56 -6.04
C PRO A 303 21.90 -14.31 -7.10
N GLN A 304 22.52 -15.26 -7.80
CA GLN A 304 21.83 -16.05 -8.80
C GLN A 304 20.74 -16.94 -8.18
N ARG A 305 21.05 -17.64 -7.09
CA ARG A 305 20.07 -18.47 -6.38
C ARG A 305 18.97 -17.63 -5.74
N TYR A 306 19.28 -16.43 -5.27
CA TYR A 306 18.30 -15.50 -4.73
C TYR A 306 17.30 -15.04 -5.81
N ARG A 307 17.76 -14.79 -7.05
CA ARG A 307 16.93 -14.45 -8.20
C ARG A 307 15.95 -15.55 -8.58
N THR A 308 16.40 -16.82 -8.61
CA THR A 308 15.63 -17.97 -9.08
C THR A 308 14.91 -18.72 -7.96
N GLY A 309 15.23 -18.42 -6.71
CA GLY A 309 14.60 -19.04 -5.54
C GLY A 309 13.17 -18.56 -5.37
N PRO A 310 12.29 -19.38 -4.77
CA PRO A 310 11.00 -18.90 -4.35
C PRO A 310 11.20 -17.70 -3.42
N GLU A 311 10.33 -16.71 -3.56
CA GLU A 311 10.30 -15.59 -2.64
C GLU A 311 10.23 -16.14 -1.21
N PRO A 312 11.05 -15.71 -0.23
CA PRO A 312 10.79 -16.02 1.16
C PRO A 312 9.46 -15.36 1.48
N VAL A 313 8.42 -16.17 1.49
CA VAL A 313 7.05 -15.73 1.63
C VAL A 313 6.76 -15.48 3.10
N PRO A 314 6.55 -14.21 3.53
CA PRO A 314 5.69 -13.96 4.65
C PRO A 314 4.26 -14.16 4.15
N GLY A 315 3.66 -15.34 4.43
CA GLY A 315 2.24 -15.63 4.20
C GLY A 315 1.73 -15.33 2.78
N THR A 316 2.05 -16.16 1.81
CA THR A 316 1.49 -16.06 0.45
C THR A 316 0.04 -16.48 0.44
N GLY A 317 -0.84 -15.49 0.42
CA GLY A 317 -2.06 -15.61 -0.34
C GLY A 317 -1.85 -14.87 -1.67
N ASP A 318 -2.06 -15.52 -2.77
CA ASP A 318 -1.99 -14.96 -4.12
C ASP A 318 -3.04 -13.84 -4.22
N SER A 319 -2.63 -12.56 -4.41
CA SER A 319 -3.63 -11.48 -4.54
C SER A 319 -4.38 -11.57 -5.88
N ASP A 320 -3.83 -12.30 -6.86
CA ASP A 320 -4.57 -12.69 -8.05
C ASP A 320 -5.74 -13.61 -7.70
N THR A 321 -5.61 -14.44 -6.65
CA THR A 321 -6.70 -15.26 -6.14
C THR A 321 -7.74 -14.43 -5.37
N LEU A 322 -7.33 -13.33 -4.70
CA LEU A 322 -8.25 -12.37 -4.09
C LEU A 322 -9.11 -11.67 -5.15
N GLN A 323 -8.48 -11.29 -6.26
CA GLN A 323 -9.16 -10.67 -7.39
C GLN A 323 -10.01 -11.69 -8.16
N GLN A 324 -9.52 -12.93 -8.32
CA GLN A 324 -10.23 -14.01 -9.01
C GLN A 324 -11.37 -14.62 -8.18
N GLY A 325 -11.30 -14.55 -6.85
CA GLY A 325 -12.39 -14.98 -5.96
C GLY A 325 -13.62 -14.07 -6.03
N LEU A 326 -13.42 -12.80 -6.38
CA LEU A 326 -14.49 -11.77 -6.49
C LEU A 326 -14.86 -11.47 -7.94
N LEU A 327 -14.03 -11.84 -8.91
CA LEU A 327 -14.27 -11.68 -10.35
C LEU A 327 -14.34 -13.05 -11.03
N GLY A 328 -15.20 -13.21 -12.02
CA GLY A 328 -15.21 -14.37 -12.90
C GLY A 328 -13.93 -14.47 -13.75
N PRO A 329 -13.70 -15.59 -14.48
CA PRO A 329 -12.54 -15.77 -15.35
C PRO A 329 -12.40 -14.72 -16.47
N ASP A 330 -13.41 -13.94 -16.69
CA ASP A 330 -13.58 -12.84 -17.66
C ASP A 330 -13.30 -11.47 -17.06
N GLY A 331 -12.89 -11.37 -15.78
CA GLY A 331 -12.64 -10.10 -15.10
C GLY A 331 -13.92 -9.33 -14.69
N LEU A 332 -15.10 -9.93 -14.87
CA LEU A 332 -16.36 -9.34 -14.48
C LEU A 332 -16.79 -9.78 -13.07
N PRO A 333 -17.44 -8.92 -12.28
CA PRO A 333 -17.90 -9.28 -10.95
C PRO A 333 -18.93 -10.43 -11.02
N ARG A 334 -18.74 -11.46 -10.20
CA ARG A 334 -19.70 -12.55 -10.02
C ARG A 334 -20.89 -12.04 -9.22
N GLY A 335 -21.77 -11.29 -9.87
CA GLY A 335 -23.05 -10.87 -9.33
C GLY A 335 -24.15 -11.20 -10.32
N ARG A 336 -25.26 -11.77 -9.86
CA ARG A 336 -26.46 -11.96 -10.68
C ARG A 336 -26.87 -10.62 -11.26
N VAL A 337 -26.73 -10.47 -12.58
CA VAL A 337 -27.50 -9.51 -13.33
C VAL A 337 -28.96 -9.99 -13.23
N PRO A 338 -29.93 -9.20 -12.71
CA PRO A 338 -31.32 -9.59 -12.79
C PRO A 338 -31.67 -9.77 -14.26
N ALA A 339 -32.22 -10.92 -14.60
CA ALA A 339 -32.67 -11.23 -15.95
C ALA A 339 -33.69 -10.15 -16.38
N ALA A 340 -33.38 -9.48 -17.47
CA ALA A 340 -34.34 -8.60 -18.13
C ALA A 340 -35.60 -9.42 -18.45
N PRO A 341 -36.83 -8.86 -18.25
CA PRO A 341 -38.02 -9.56 -18.60
C PRO A 341 -38.01 -9.90 -20.09
N ALA A 342 -38.36 -11.12 -20.42
CA ALA A 342 -38.51 -11.60 -21.79
C ALA A 342 -39.44 -10.67 -22.57
N VAL A 343 -38.93 -10.02 -23.59
CA VAL A 343 -39.70 -9.30 -24.57
C VAL A 343 -40.41 -10.37 -25.40
N GLY A 344 -41.73 -10.37 -25.28
CA GLY A 344 -42.58 -11.25 -26.07
C GLY A 344 -42.44 -10.94 -27.57
N ASP A 345 -42.50 -12.03 -28.32
CA ASP A 345 -42.60 -12.13 -29.75
C ASP A 345 -43.73 -11.22 -30.28
N LEU A 346 -43.37 -10.20 -31.04
CA LEU A 346 -44.31 -9.48 -31.89
C LEU A 346 -43.74 -9.44 -33.30
N GLY A 347 -44.55 -10.10 -34.15
CA GLY A 347 -44.27 -10.40 -35.55
C GLY A 347 -44.00 -9.21 -36.45
N ASP A 348 -43.56 -9.60 -37.63
CA ASP A 348 -43.36 -8.87 -38.86
C ASP A 348 -44.37 -7.74 -39.12
N GLU A 349 -43.87 -6.54 -39.36
CA GLU A 349 -44.38 -5.62 -40.37
C GLU A 349 -43.25 -4.82 -41.00
N GLU A 350 -43.01 -5.17 -42.25
CA GLU A 350 -42.23 -4.49 -43.26
C GLU A 350 -43.00 -3.29 -43.80
N GLN A 351 -42.30 -2.22 -44.02
CA GLN A 351 -42.53 -1.15 -45.03
C GLN A 351 -42.61 0.29 -44.52
N ALA A 352 -41.76 0.99 -45.16
CA ALA A 352 -41.94 2.35 -45.75
C ALA A 352 -41.36 3.58 -45.08
N ALA A 353 -40.51 4.15 -45.93
CA ALA A 353 -40.25 5.56 -46.25
C ALA A 353 -39.13 6.27 -45.47
N SER A 354 -38.01 6.35 -46.08
CA SER A 354 -37.41 7.38 -46.97
C SER A 354 -37.66 8.86 -46.58
N ALA A 355 -36.53 9.56 -46.46
CA ALA A 355 -36.30 11.01 -46.62
C ALA A 355 -36.60 11.93 -45.42
N LEU A 356 -35.52 12.48 -44.89
CA LEU A 356 -35.25 13.92 -44.97
C LEU A 356 -33.83 14.27 -44.48
N VAL A 357 -33.13 14.85 -45.44
CA VAL A 357 -31.81 15.50 -45.30
C VAL A 357 -32.01 16.85 -44.61
N GLY A 358 -31.12 17.16 -43.66
CA GLY A 358 -31.03 18.50 -43.09
C GLY A 358 -29.75 18.70 -42.31
N GLN A 359 -28.90 19.51 -42.85
CA GLN A 359 -27.56 19.90 -42.42
C GLN A 359 -27.52 20.96 -41.27
N PRO A 360 -26.38 21.48 -40.84
CA PRO A 360 -25.91 21.52 -39.46
C PRO A 360 -25.98 22.93 -38.86
N GLY A 361 -26.04 22.98 -37.53
CA GLY A 361 -25.96 24.23 -36.79
C GLY A 361 -24.75 24.21 -35.82
N ALA A 362 -23.73 24.93 -36.19
CA ALA A 362 -22.60 25.25 -35.34
C ALA A 362 -23.00 26.22 -34.24
N ALA A 363 -22.75 25.87 -32.99
CA ALA A 363 -22.80 26.79 -31.85
C ALA A 363 -21.40 26.96 -31.29
N GLN A 364 -20.77 28.08 -31.66
CA GLN A 364 -19.55 28.59 -31.04
C GLN A 364 -19.86 29.05 -29.61
N VAL A 365 -19.17 28.50 -28.63
CA VAL A 365 -19.10 29.10 -27.28
C VAL A 365 -17.82 29.95 -27.23
N ARG A 366 -18.01 31.27 -27.17
CA ARG A 366 -16.98 32.26 -26.91
C ARG A 366 -16.49 32.17 -25.46
N LEU A 367 -15.19 31.98 -25.29
CA LEU A 367 -14.46 32.29 -24.07
C LEU A 367 -14.36 33.80 -23.93
N GLY A 368 -14.96 34.35 -22.88
CA GLY A 368 -14.77 35.73 -22.45
C GLY A 368 -13.58 35.83 -21.50
N LEU A 369 -12.48 36.42 -22.00
CA LEU A 369 -11.40 36.99 -21.21
C LEU A 369 -11.79 38.44 -20.85
N ALA A 370 -11.91 38.73 -19.57
CA ALA A 370 -11.83 40.06 -19.02
C ALA A 370 -11.13 39.91 -17.67
N GLY A 371 -10.08 40.56 -17.29
CA GLY A 371 -9.58 41.89 -17.54
C GLY A 371 -8.82 42.18 -16.26
N VAL A 372 -7.48 42.21 -16.34
CA VAL A 372 -6.58 42.60 -15.26
C VAL A 372 -6.75 44.10 -15.10
N GLY A 373 -7.13 44.55 -13.91
CA GLY A 373 -7.16 45.94 -13.47
C GLY A 373 -6.23 46.12 -12.29
N ASP A 374 -5.21 46.87 -12.53
CA ASP A 374 -4.28 47.50 -11.61
C ASP A 374 -4.98 48.25 -10.47
N LEU A 375 -4.48 48.15 -9.26
CA LEU A 375 -4.57 49.17 -8.22
C LEU A 375 -3.39 49.04 -7.27
N ALA A 376 -2.39 49.86 -7.52
CA ALA A 376 -1.39 50.27 -6.57
C ALA A 376 -1.98 51.34 -5.62
N ASP A 377 -1.34 51.49 -4.45
CA ASP A 377 -1.42 52.56 -3.46
C ASP A 377 -2.67 52.65 -2.55
N GLN A 378 -2.54 52.14 -1.34
CA GLN A 378 -2.41 52.91 -0.07
C GLN A 378 -2.05 51.99 1.07
#